data_7c588efea52d0891ccd721ed42912b37
#
_entry.id   7c588efea52d0891ccd721ed42912b37
#
_cell.length_a   1.000
_cell.length_b   1.000
_cell.length_c   1.000
_cell.angle_alpha   90.00
_cell.angle_beta   90.00
_cell.angle_gamma   90.00
#
_symmetry.space_group_name_H-M   'P 1'
#
loop_
_entity.id
_entity.type
_entity.pdbx_description
1 polymer ?
#
loop_
_entity_poly.entity_id
_entity_poly.type
_entity_poly.pdbx_seq_one_letter_code
_entity_poly.pdbx_strand_id
1 'polypeptide(L)'
;MVDEHWKDKPEVQDIPAAENYLSLLVGPAVAAKLAKALRKNVVLKPFAAKDILRASGLALLPREDSEVAADLEKVKHDDKLSPVLLVAGVPLWIADGYHRVCASYYINEKSEVPCRIVERG
;
A
#
# COMPACT_ATOMS: atom_id res chain seq x y z
N MET A 1 -17.00 1.78 -2.12
CA MET A 1 -16.63 3.16 -2.43
C MET A 1 -15.35 3.53 -1.71
N VAL A 2 -14.47 4.22 -2.42
CA VAL A 2 -13.22 4.66 -1.80
C VAL A 2 -13.53 5.72 -0.74
N ASP A 3 -12.89 5.56 0.42
CA ASP A 3 -13.06 6.45 1.54
C ASP A 3 -12.62 7.88 1.18
N GLU A 4 -13.17 8.84 1.89
CA GLU A 4 -12.82 10.25 1.76
C GLU A 4 -11.34 10.53 2.02
N HIS A 5 -10.63 9.61 2.70
CA HIS A 5 -9.20 9.76 3.02
C HIS A 5 -8.29 9.27 1.90
N TRP A 6 -8.82 8.72 0.82
CA TRP A 6 -8.01 8.04 -0.19
C TRP A 6 -8.25 8.60 -1.58
N LYS A 7 -7.17 8.67 -2.36
CA LYS A 7 -7.23 8.93 -3.80
C LYS A 7 -7.64 7.65 -4.52
N ASP A 8 -8.06 7.77 -5.74
CA ASP A 8 -8.44 6.61 -6.57
C ASP A 8 -7.30 6.14 -7.49
N LYS A 9 -6.17 6.87 -7.51
CA LYS A 9 -5.01 6.52 -8.34
C LYS A 9 -3.73 6.68 -7.55
N PRO A 10 -2.68 5.86 -7.84
CA PRO A 10 -1.37 6.07 -7.25
C PRO A 10 -0.79 7.42 -7.64
N GLU A 11 0.12 7.93 -6.80
CA GLU A 11 0.94 9.07 -7.16
C GLU A 11 1.98 8.64 -8.20
N VAL A 12 2.55 9.62 -8.90
CA VAL A 12 3.52 9.36 -9.97
C VAL A 12 4.70 8.52 -9.48
N GLN A 13 5.16 8.74 -8.25
CA GLN A 13 6.32 8.04 -7.68
C GLN A 13 6.00 6.66 -7.13
N ASP A 14 4.74 6.30 -6.97
CA ASP A 14 4.36 5.07 -6.25
C ASP A 14 4.76 3.80 -6.99
N ILE A 15 4.47 3.72 -8.28
CA ILE A 15 4.83 2.53 -9.08
C ILE A 15 6.36 2.37 -9.20
N PRO A 16 7.13 3.43 -9.50
CA PRO A 16 8.59 3.31 -9.49
C PRO A 16 9.15 2.89 -8.13
N ALA A 17 8.58 3.39 -7.03
CA ALA A 17 9.02 2.98 -5.69
C ALA A 17 8.72 1.51 -5.44
N ALA A 18 7.55 1.03 -5.86
CA ALA A 18 7.18 -0.37 -5.76
C ALA A 18 8.14 -1.25 -6.56
N GLU A 19 8.49 -0.84 -7.77
CA GLU A 19 9.43 -1.58 -8.61
C GLU A 19 10.80 -1.70 -7.94
N ASN A 20 11.30 -0.61 -7.37
CA ASN A 20 12.57 -0.62 -6.66
C ASN A 20 12.56 -1.62 -5.50
N TYR A 21 11.52 -1.58 -4.69
CA TYR A 21 11.38 -2.49 -3.57
C TYR A 21 11.31 -3.95 -4.05
N LEU A 22 10.47 -4.21 -5.05
CA LEU A 22 10.30 -5.56 -5.58
C LEU A 22 11.59 -6.10 -6.19
N SER A 23 12.43 -5.24 -6.77
CA SER A 23 13.70 -5.67 -7.35
C SER A 23 14.61 -6.31 -6.30
N LEU A 24 14.48 -5.94 -5.04
CA LEU A 24 15.23 -6.54 -3.93
C LEU A 24 14.72 -7.93 -3.59
N LEU A 25 13.46 -8.23 -3.91
CA LEU A 25 12.83 -9.51 -3.58
C LEU A 25 12.94 -10.52 -4.73
N VAL A 26 12.77 -10.06 -5.97
CA VAL A 26 12.63 -10.96 -7.13
C VAL A 26 13.58 -10.63 -8.28
N GLY A 27 14.44 -9.65 -8.12
CA GLY A 27 15.33 -9.19 -9.18
C GLY A 27 14.63 -8.20 -10.13
N PRO A 28 15.44 -7.48 -10.94
CA PRO A 28 14.89 -6.35 -11.73
C PRO A 28 13.94 -6.79 -12.85
N ALA A 29 14.16 -7.94 -13.49
CA ALA A 29 13.31 -8.35 -14.60
C ALA A 29 11.90 -8.70 -14.15
N VAL A 30 11.76 -9.48 -13.06
CA VAL A 30 10.47 -9.85 -12.51
C VAL A 30 9.80 -8.63 -11.86
N ALA A 31 10.59 -7.79 -11.18
CA ALA A 31 10.07 -6.55 -10.60
C ALA A 31 9.45 -5.65 -11.67
N ALA A 32 10.07 -5.54 -12.84
CA ALA A 32 9.54 -4.74 -13.94
C ALA A 32 8.18 -5.28 -14.42
N LYS A 33 8.06 -6.60 -14.50
CA LYS A 33 6.79 -7.24 -14.90
C LYS A 33 5.69 -6.96 -13.88
N LEU A 34 6.01 -7.08 -12.60
CA LEU A 34 5.03 -6.83 -11.52
C LEU A 34 4.62 -5.35 -11.50
N ALA A 35 5.57 -4.44 -11.67
CA ALA A 35 5.27 -3.01 -11.73
C ALA A 35 4.35 -2.68 -12.90
N LYS A 36 4.60 -3.29 -14.06
CA LYS A 36 3.75 -3.11 -15.23
C LYS A 36 2.33 -3.62 -14.95
N ALA A 37 2.22 -4.78 -14.30
CA ALA A 37 0.92 -5.33 -13.93
C ALA A 37 0.19 -4.43 -12.94
N LEU A 38 0.89 -3.88 -11.95
CA LEU A 38 0.31 -2.94 -10.99
C LEU A 38 -0.16 -1.65 -11.68
N ARG A 39 0.58 -1.19 -12.69
CA ARG A 39 0.20 0.00 -13.46
C ARG A 39 -1.07 -0.23 -14.26
N LYS A 40 -1.23 -1.42 -14.81
CA LYS A 40 -2.39 -1.77 -15.65
C LYS A 40 -3.64 -2.10 -14.84
N ASN A 41 -3.49 -2.64 -13.65
CA ASN A 41 -4.63 -3.06 -12.83
C ASN A 41 -5.20 -1.89 -12.07
N VAL A 42 -6.10 -1.17 -12.73
CA VAL A 42 -6.68 0.06 -12.17
C VAL A 42 -7.83 -0.19 -11.21
N VAL A 43 -8.31 -1.42 -11.12
CA VAL A 43 -9.44 -1.75 -10.23
C VAL A 43 -8.93 -1.80 -8.79
N LEU A 44 -9.55 -1.00 -7.93
CA LEU A 44 -9.21 -0.98 -6.52
C LEU A 44 -10.01 -2.01 -5.76
N LYS A 45 -9.34 -2.78 -4.89
CA LYS A 45 -9.98 -3.73 -4.00
C LYS A 45 -9.75 -3.27 -2.57
N PRO A 46 -10.78 -3.26 -1.73
CA PRO A 46 -10.64 -2.84 -0.33
C PRO A 46 -10.22 -4.00 0.56
N PHE A 47 -9.26 -3.74 1.44
CA PHE A 47 -8.86 -4.69 2.47
C PHE A 47 -8.68 -3.94 3.78
N ALA A 48 -9.03 -4.57 4.90
CA ALA A 48 -8.84 -3.94 6.20
C ALA A 48 -7.34 -3.82 6.52
N ALA A 49 -6.95 -2.69 7.12
CA ALA A 49 -5.55 -2.46 7.47
C ALA A 49 -4.98 -3.61 8.31
N LYS A 50 -5.75 -4.10 9.30
CA LYS A 50 -5.30 -5.21 10.15
C LYS A 50 -5.03 -6.48 9.35
N ASP A 51 -5.81 -6.75 8.31
CA ASP A 51 -5.64 -7.95 7.49
C ASP A 51 -4.42 -7.84 6.59
N ILE A 52 -4.16 -6.66 6.04
CA ILE A 52 -2.97 -6.42 5.23
C ILE A 52 -1.72 -6.65 6.07
N LEU A 53 -1.67 -6.10 7.28
CA LEU A 53 -0.53 -6.28 8.17
C LEU A 53 -0.35 -7.75 8.55
N ARG A 54 -1.43 -8.43 8.89
CA ARG A 54 -1.36 -9.85 9.25
C ARG A 54 -0.86 -10.69 8.08
N ALA A 55 -1.38 -10.46 6.89
CA ALA A 55 -1.00 -11.22 5.70
C ALA A 55 0.44 -10.96 5.29
N SER A 56 0.96 -9.75 5.52
CA SER A 56 2.33 -9.39 5.18
C SER A 56 3.34 -9.87 6.21
N GLY A 57 2.90 -10.13 7.43
CA GLY A 57 3.80 -10.47 8.53
C GLY A 57 4.63 -9.29 9.04
N LEU A 58 4.31 -8.08 8.60
CA LEU A 58 5.04 -6.89 9.02
C LEU A 58 4.45 -6.34 10.31
N ALA A 59 5.32 -5.78 11.14
CA ALA A 59 4.91 -5.19 12.41
C ALA A 59 4.15 -3.88 12.17
N LEU A 60 3.20 -3.60 13.07
CA LEU A 60 2.57 -2.28 13.10
C LEU A 60 3.61 -1.28 13.61
N LEU A 61 3.95 -0.29 12.80
CA LEU A 61 4.86 0.77 13.20
C LEU A 61 4.18 1.68 14.22
N PRO A 62 4.95 2.30 15.14
CA PRO A 62 4.35 3.20 16.12
C PRO A 62 3.80 4.46 15.47
N ARG A 63 2.84 5.09 16.14
CA ARG A 63 2.25 6.34 15.65
C ARG A 63 3.31 7.44 15.47
N GLU A 64 4.38 7.36 16.26
CA GLU A 64 5.47 8.34 16.27
C GLU A 64 6.46 8.15 15.12
N ASP A 65 6.36 7.02 14.41
CA ASP A 65 7.17 6.85 13.19
C ASP A 65 6.95 8.05 12.28
N SER A 66 8.02 8.62 11.74
CA SER A 66 7.94 9.90 11.05
C SER A 66 7.00 9.85 9.84
N GLU A 67 6.98 8.74 9.09
CA GLU A 67 6.12 8.63 7.92
C GLU A 67 4.68 8.29 8.29
N VAL A 68 4.48 7.46 9.32
CA VAL A 68 3.13 7.19 9.84
C VAL A 68 2.53 8.49 10.37
N ALA A 69 3.28 9.24 11.16
CA ALA A 69 2.83 10.52 11.68
C ALA A 69 2.49 11.50 10.56
N ALA A 70 3.33 11.55 9.51
CA ALA A 70 3.08 12.42 8.37
C ALA A 70 1.79 12.06 7.65
N ASP A 71 1.52 10.76 7.48
CA ASP A 71 0.30 10.31 6.83
C ASP A 71 -0.94 10.62 7.68
N LEU A 72 -0.82 10.48 9.00
CA LEU A 72 -1.91 10.85 9.92
C LEU A 72 -2.19 12.37 9.85
N GLU A 73 -1.14 13.19 9.72
CA GLU A 73 -1.31 14.62 9.55
C GLU A 73 -2.00 14.96 8.23
N LYS A 74 -1.66 14.27 7.15
CA LYS A 74 -2.36 14.46 5.87
C LYS A 74 -3.86 14.23 6.01
N VAL A 75 -4.24 13.13 6.63
CA VAL A 75 -5.65 12.79 6.84
C VAL A 75 -6.34 13.86 7.69
N LYS A 76 -5.66 14.33 8.72
CA LYS A 76 -6.17 15.36 9.62
C LYS A 76 -6.42 16.68 8.88
N HIS A 77 -5.65 16.98 7.85
CA HIS A 77 -5.77 18.19 7.05
C HIS A 77 -6.52 17.97 5.74
N ASP A 78 -7.27 16.87 5.64
CA ASP A 78 -8.06 16.51 4.45
C ASP A 78 -7.23 16.26 3.19
N ASP A 79 -5.92 16.03 3.34
CA ASP A 79 -5.10 15.55 2.23
C ASP A 79 -5.32 14.04 2.08
N LYS A 80 -5.49 13.59 0.85
CA LYS A 80 -5.80 12.19 0.59
C LYS A 80 -4.53 11.37 0.38
N LEU A 81 -4.59 10.12 0.84
CA LEU A 81 -3.52 9.14 0.66
C LEU A 81 -3.72 8.38 -0.64
N SER A 82 -2.62 8.01 -1.29
CA SER A 82 -2.70 7.20 -2.51
C SER A 82 -2.95 5.73 -2.17
N PRO A 83 -3.59 4.96 -3.09
CA PRO A 83 -3.86 3.55 -2.85
C PRO A 83 -2.58 2.76 -2.62
N VAL A 84 -2.73 1.63 -1.92
CA VAL A 84 -1.61 0.75 -1.57
C VAL A 84 -1.41 -0.26 -2.70
N LEU A 85 -0.16 -0.60 -2.97
CA LEU A 85 0.21 -1.53 -4.04
C LEU A 85 0.67 -2.85 -3.41
N LEU A 86 -0.04 -3.93 -3.74
CA LEU A 86 0.18 -5.24 -3.14
C LEU A 86 0.52 -6.29 -4.20
N VAL A 87 1.33 -7.25 -3.79
CA VAL A 87 1.58 -8.47 -4.58
C VAL A 87 1.14 -9.66 -3.74
N ALA A 88 0.12 -10.37 -4.22
CA ALA A 88 -0.48 -11.48 -3.49
C ALA A 88 0.51 -12.64 -3.34
N GLY A 89 0.43 -13.33 -2.23
CA GLY A 89 1.27 -14.49 -1.94
C GLY A 89 1.43 -14.67 -0.44
N VAL A 90 2.31 -15.60 -0.06
CA VAL A 90 2.62 -15.91 1.33
C VAL A 90 4.12 -15.73 1.53
N PRO A 91 4.53 -14.69 2.24
CA PRO A 91 3.71 -13.60 2.77
C PRO A 91 3.21 -12.66 1.67
N LEU A 92 2.18 -11.90 1.97
CA LEU A 92 1.75 -10.79 1.12
C LEU A 92 2.87 -9.75 1.07
N TRP A 93 3.16 -9.22 -0.11
CA TRP A 93 4.14 -8.11 -0.20
C TRP A 93 3.40 -6.79 -0.34
N ILE A 94 3.72 -5.86 0.56
CA ILE A 94 3.30 -4.47 0.41
C ILE A 94 4.38 -3.81 -0.42
N ALA A 95 4.14 -3.72 -1.73
CA ALA A 95 5.14 -3.18 -2.65
C ALA A 95 5.33 -1.68 -2.46
N ASP A 96 4.25 -1.00 -2.08
CA ASP A 96 4.29 0.43 -1.74
C ASP A 96 3.11 0.76 -0.85
N GLY A 97 3.34 1.54 0.20
CA GLY A 97 2.28 2.00 1.08
C GLY A 97 2.25 1.39 2.47
N TYR A 98 3.32 0.76 2.93
CA TYR A 98 3.38 0.17 4.26
C TYR A 98 3.02 1.20 5.35
N HIS A 99 3.58 2.40 5.27
CA HIS A 99 3.30 3.44 6.27
C HIS A 99 1.84 3.90 6.20
N ARG A 100 1.26 3.94 5.00
CA ARG A 100 -0.15 4.30 4.82
C ARG A 100 -1.08 3.26 5.45
N VAL A 101 -0.72 1.97 5.36
CA VAL A 101 -1.48 0.90 6.01
C VAL A 101 -1.43 1.08 7.52
N CYS A 102 -0.25 1.36 8.08
CA CYS A 102 -0.10 1.59 9.51
C CYS A 102 -0.91 2.81 9.96
N ALA A 103 -0.85 3.90 9.21
CA ALA A 103 -1.64 5.09 9.53
C ALA A 103 -3.15 4.78 9.53
N SER A 104 -3.61 4.04 8.51
CA SER A 104 -5.01 3.63 8.42
C SER A 104 -5.44 2.80 9.62
N TYR A 105 -4.57 1.91 10.09
CA TYR A 105 -4.82 1.10 11.28
C TYR A 105 -5.12 1.98 12.50
N TYR A 106 -4.35 3.06 12.67
CA TYR A 106 -4.54 3.95 13.82
C TYR A 106 -5.82 4.78 13.72
N ILE A 107 -6.30 5.03 12.51
CA ILE A 107 -7.59 5.69 12.33
C ILE A 107 -8.70 4.71 12.71
N ASN A 108 -8.66 3.50 12.15
CA ASN A 108 -9.56 2.40 12.47
C ASN A 108 -8.97 1.12 11.88
N GLU A 109 -8.62 0.15 12.71
CA GLU A 109 -7.99 -1.10 12.25
C GLU A 109 -8.85 -1.86 11.23
N LYS A 110 -10.16 -1.66 11.26
CA LYS A 110 -11.12 -2.30 10.36
C LYS A 110 -11.44 -1.46 9.14
N SER A 111 -10.88 -0.24 9.05
CA SER A 111 -11.16 0.61 7.89
C SER A 111 -10.58 -0.02 6.64
N GLU A 112 -11.30 0.17 5.53
CA GLU A 112 -10.89 -0.42 4.25
C GLU A 112 -9.85 0.45 3.56
N VAL A 113 -8.73 -0.19 3.19
CA VAL A 113 -7.64 0.44 2.46
C VAL A 113 -7.79 0.08 0.99
N PRO A 114 -7.93 1.06 0.09
CA PRO A 114 -8.01 0.74 -1.34
C PRO A 114 -6.65 0.27 -1.85
N CYS A 115 -6.65 -0.84 -2.57
CA CYS A 115 -5.41 -1.47 -3.02
C CYS A 115 -5.50 -1.86 -4.49
N ARG A 116 -4.39 -1.68 -5.21
CA ARG A 116 -4.15 -2.43 -6.43
C ARG A 116 -3.39 -3.68 -6.02
N ILE A 117 -3.85 -4.85 -6.46
CA ILE A 117 -3.21 -6.11 -6.10
C ILE A 117 -3.01 -6.96 -7.35
N VAL A 118 -1.83 -7.55 -7.47
CA VAL A 118 -1.49 -8.47 -8.56
C VAL A 118 -0.89 -9.73 -7.97
N GLU A 119 -0.86 -10.80 -8.77
CA GLU A 119 -0.28 -12.07 -8.34
C GLU A 119 1.18 -12.15 -8.78
N ARG A 120 1.94 -13.01 -8.09
CA ARG A 120 3.39 -13.15 -8.34
C ARG A 120 3.74 -13.77 -9.68
N GLY A 121 2.81 -14.44 -10.25
CA GLY A 121 3.11 -15.05 -11.49
C GLY A 121 2.20 -16.02 -11.96
#